data_360899ddd0a26b99608236812e65d1f4
#
_entry.id   360899ddd0a26b99608236812e65d1f4
#
_cell.length_a   1.000
_cell.length_b   1.000
_cell.length_c   1.000
_cell.angle_alpha   90.00
_cell.angle_beta   90.00
_cell.angle_gamma   90.00
#
_symmetry.space_group_name_H-M   'P 1'
#
loop_
_entity.id
_entity.type
_entity.pdbx_description
1 polymer ?
#
loop_
_entity_poly.entity_id
_entity_poly.type
_entity_poly.pdbx_seq_one_letter_code
_entity_poly.pdbx_strand_id
1 'polypeptide(L)'
;MLGMPKVHYREDAINTANPYAIYTKEVLVDGEKILTDPEGYILNMDEWSEGFAIAQAAVEGLTLTDEHWDVIYFIRHYYDERSIQAQVRDMIRHFREAWGPEHGNNHYLHDLFPMGGPQKQGNRVAGIRKTKGEH
;
A
#
# COMPACT_ATOMS: atom_id res chain seq x y z
N MET A 1 16.44 26.20 1.31
CA MET A 1 16.48 26.02 1.68
C MET A 1 16.53 25.74 2.22
N LEU A 2 16.26 25.57 2.13
CA LEU A 2 16.22 25.24 2.66
C LEU A 2 16.24 24.59 3.01
N GLY A 3 15.99 24.00 2.95
CA GLY A 3 15.98 23.29 3.22
C GLY A 3 15.79 22.66 3.42
N MET A 4 15.42 21.99 3.47
CA MET A 4 15.18 21.32 3.64
C MET A 4 15.36 20.62 3.38
N PRO A 5 15.33 20.20 3.39
CA PRO A 5 15.30 19.50 3.16
C PRO A 5 15.16 18.94 2.96
N LYS A 6 14.85 18.62 2.80
CA LYS A 6 14.31 18.29 2.67
C LYS A 6 13.77 17.91 2.70
N VAL A 7 13.52 17.85 2.81
CA VAL A 7 12.69 17.74 2.85
C VAL A 7 12.30 17.89 2.23
N HIS A 8 12.12 17.92 1.86
CA HIS A 8 11.63 18.34 1.49
C HIS A 8 10.82 18.40 1.17
N TYR A 9 10.51 18.59 1.12
CA TYR A 9 9.52 18.85 1.15
C TYR A 9 9.36 19.61 0.38
N ARG A 10 9.30 19.98 0.01
CA ARG A 10 9.14 20.68 -0.27
C ARG A 10 9.00 21.61 -0.12
N GLU A 11 9.41 21.84 -0.03
CA GLU A 11 9.15 22.59 0.34
C GLU A 11 8.63 23.27 -0.02
N ASP A 12 8.62 23.08 -0.61
CA ASP A 12 7.79 23.82 -0.69
C ASP A 12 6.53 23.58 -0.55
N ALA A 13 6.36 22.62 -0.84
CA ALA A 13 5.04 22.44 -0.61
C ALA A 13 4.68 22.30 0.72
N ILE A 14 5.53 22.43 1.37
CA ILE A 14 5.24 22.21 2.59
C ILE A 14 4.70 23.26 3.24
N ASN A 15 4.16 23.62 3.25
CA ASN A 15 3.94 24.66 3.93
C ASN A 15 3.60 24.62 5.18
N THR A 16 3.78 24.71 5.29
CA THR A 16 3.95 25.10 6.57
C THR A 16 2.76 25.72 7.17
N ALA A 17 1.89 26.24 6.42
CA ALA A 17 0.66 26.75 6.92
C ALA A 17 -0.25 25.65 7.42
N ASN A 18 -0.03 24.45 6.94
CA ASN A 18 -0.82 23.31 7.36
C ASN A 18 0.11 22.27 7.96
N PRO A 19 0.18 22.19 9.28
CA PRO A 19 1.10 21.27 9.91
C PRO A 19 0.81 19.81 9.63
N TYR A 20 -0.40 19.49 9.16
CA TYR A 20 -0.75 18.12 8.87
C TYR A 20 -0.28 17.68 7.51
N ALA A 21 0.14 18.60 6.67
CA ALA A 21 0.47 18.29 5.30
C ALA A 21 1.94 18.01 5.09
N ILE A 22 2.75 18.14 6.12
CA ILE A 22 4.17 18.12 5.92
C ILE A 22 4.82 16.77 6.01
N TYR A 23 4.10 15.78 6.48
CA TYR A 23 4.73 14.50 6.72
C TYR A 23 4.36 13.52 5.62
N THR A 24 5.24 13.41 4.65
CA THR A 24 5.10 12.44 3.60
C THR A 24 6.41 11.67 3.49
N LYS A 25 6.32 10.51 2.88
CA LYS A 25 7.48 9.74 2.48
C LYS A 25 7.41 9.57 0.97
N GLU A 26 8.49 9.06 0.41
CA GLU A 26 8.51 8.83 -1.01
C GLU A 26 9.21 7.52 -1.32
N VAL A 27 8.78 6.88 -2.39
CA VAL A 27 9.50 5.74 -2.93
C VAL A 27 9.90 6.06 -4.35
N LEU A 28 11.05 5.55 -4.76
CA LEU A 28 11.53 5.78 -6.11
C LEU A 28 11.07 4.63 -7.01
N VAL A 29 10.42 5.00 -8.10
CA VAL A 29 9.94 4.04 -9.08
C VAL A 29 10.44 4.51 -10.43
N ASP A 30 11.40 3.80 -10.98
CA ASP A 30 12.02 4.16 -12.28
C ASP A 30 12.50 5.60 -12.30
N GLY A 31 13.09 6.03 -11.19
CA GLY A 31 13.64 7.38 -11.09
C GLY A 31 12.66 8.45 -10.70
N GLU A 32 11.39 8.11 -10.59
CA GLU A 32 10.37 9.07 -10.19
C GLU A 32 9.99 8.88 -8.74
N LYS A 33 9.71 9.98 -8.06
CA LYS A 33 9.32 9.93 -6.67
C LYS A 33 7.80 9.83 -6.57
N ILE A 34 7.33 8.78 -5.92
CA ILE A 34 5.91 8.59 -5.66
C ILE A 34 5.70 8.83 -4.16
N LEU A 35 4.80 9.75 -3.84
CA LEU A 35 4.59 10.13 -2.45
C LEU A 35 3.63 9.21 -1.73
N THR A 36 3.95 8.95 -0.48
CA THR A 36 3.07 8.18 0.42
C THR A 36 2.89 8.98 1.71
N ASP A 37 1.92 8.56 2.51
CA ASP A 37 1.83 9.08 3.86
C ASP A 37 2.92 8.41 4.73
N PRO A 38 3.06 8.82 6.00
CA PRO A 38 4.12 8.25 6.84
C PRO A 38 4.04 6.74 7.03
N GLU A 39 2.88 6.15 6.87
CA GLU A 39 2.70 4.72 7.01
C GLU A 39 2.96 3.95 5.73
N GLY A 40 3.07 4.64 4.60
CA GLY A 40 3.35 4.01 3.33
C GLY A 40 2.16 3.87 2.40
N TYR A 41 1.02 4.48 2.74
CA TYR A 41 -0.13 4.47 1.84
C TYR A 41 0.04 5.55 0.78
N ILE A 42 -0.17 5.17 -0.46
CA ILE A 42 0.00 6.09 -1.60
C ILE A 42 -0.95 7.28 -1.46
N LEU A 43 -0.49 8.46 -1.84
CA LEU A 43 -1.34 9.65 -1.79
C LEU A 43 -2.20 9.78 -3.04
N ASN A 44 -1.65 9.46 -4.19
CA ASN A 44 -2.37 9.54 -5.46
C ASN A 44 -2.44 8.15 -6.07
N MET A 45 -3.62 7.54 -6.01
CA MET A 45 -3.80 6.17 -6.47
C MET A 45 -3.53 5.99 -7.96
N ASP A 46 -3.64 7.07 -8.73
CA ASP A 46 -3.37 7.00 -10.17
C ASP A 46 -1.89 6.80 -10.47
N GLU A 47 -1.03 7.01 -9.51
CA GLU A 47 0.41 6.86 -9.70
C GLU A 47 0.90 5.43 -9.40
N TRP A 48 0.00 4.54 -9.02
CA TRP A 48 0.41 3.17 -8.72
C TRP A 48 0.86 2.44 -9.98
N SER A 49 1.85 1.60 -9.81
CA SER A 49 2.31 0.69 -10.84
C SER A 49 2.87 -0.54 -10.14
N GLU A 50 3.13 -1.59 -10.91
CA GLU A 50 3.81 -2.75 -10.33
C GLU A 50 5.16 -2.36 -9.75
N GLY A 51 5.84 -1.40 -10.37
CA GLY A 51 7.08 -0.88 -9.83
C GLY A 51 6.90 -0.26 -8.45
N PHE A 52 5.80 0.46 -8.24
CA PHE A 52 5.51 0.98 -6.90
C PHE A 52 5.32 -0.15 -5.90
N ALA A 53 4.57 -1.19 -6.29
CA ALA A 53 4.33 -2.31 -5.39
C ALA A 53 5.65 -2.95 -4.97
N ILE A 54 6.55 -3.17 -5.91
CA ILE A 54 7.84 -3.77 -5.62
C ILE A 54 8.66 -2.85 -4.71
N ALA A 55 8.67 -1.54 -5.01
CA ALA A 55 9.45 -0.59 -4.24
C ALA A 55 8.91 -0.45 -2.81
N GLN A 56 7.60 -0.34 -2.67
CA GLN A 56 7.01 -0.22 -1.33
C GLN A 56 7.20 -1.51 -0.53
N ALA A 57 7.04 -2.66 -1.18
CA ALA A 57 7.29 -3.93 -0.51
C ALA A 57 8.73 -4.00 -0.01
N ALA A 58 9.68 -3.55 -0.82
CA ALA A 58 11.09 -3.56 -0.43
C ALA A 58 11.34 -2.67 0.79
N VAL A 59 10.67 -1.51 0.85
CA VAL A 59 10.77 -0.64 2.01
C VAL A 59 10.34 -1.37 3.27
N GLU A 60 9.35 -2.25 3.15
CA GLU A 60 8.81 -2.99 4.28
C GLU A 60 9.48 -4.36 4.48
N GLY A 61 10.52 -4.65 3.72
CA GLY A 61 11.25 -5.90 3.86
C GLY A 61 10.58 -7.11 3.23
N LEU A 62 9.69 -6.87 2.27
CA LEU A 62 8.89 -7.93 1.68
C LEU A 62 9.28 -8.16 0.23
N THR A 63 9.51 -9.42 -0.13
CA THR A 63 9.74 -9.83 -1.51
C THR A 63 8.44 -10.43 -2.03
N LEU A 64 7.95 -9.91 -3.15
CA LEU A 64 6.66 -10.34 -3.68
C LEU A 64 6.77 -11.65 -4.44
N THR A 65 5.91 -12.60 -4.09
CA THR A 65 5.78 -13.88 -4.80
C THR A 65 4.50 -13.85 -5.61
N ASP A 66 4.26 -14.92 -6.35
CA ASP A 66 3.03 -15.01 -7.16
C ASP A 66 1.78 -14.86 -6.31
N GLU A 67 1.78 -15.45 -5.13
CA GLU A 67 0.61 -15.31 -4.25
C GLU A 67 0.44 -13.90 -3.74
N HIS A 68 1.52 -13.18 -3.50
CA HIS A 68 1.40 -11.76 -3.16
C HIS A 68 0.73 -10.99 -4.31
N TRP A 69 1.16 -11.25 -5.54
CA TRP A 69 0.57 -10.57 -6.69
C TRP A 69 -0.91 -10.91 -6.86
N ASP A 70 -1.29 -12.16 -6.57
CA ASP A 70 -2.71 -12.53 -6.62
C ASP A 70 -3.51 -11.67 -5.64
N VAL A 71 -2.99 -11.48 -4.44
CA VAL A 71 -3.68 -10.66 -3.44
C VAL A 71 -3.71 -9.19 -3.86
N ILE A 72 -2.58 -8.68 -4.36
CA ILE A 72 -2.50 -7.29 -4.81
C ILE A 72 -3.57 -7.01 -5.87
N TYR A 73 -3.69 -7.88 -6.86
CA TYR A 73 -4.68 -7.65 -7.91
C TYR A 73 -6.10 -7.90 -7.44
N PHE A 74 -6.30 -8.81 -6.50
CA PHE A 74 -7.61 -8.95 -5.90
C PHE A 74 -8.04 -7.65 -5.20
N ILE A 75 -7.14 -7.07 -4.43
CA ILE A 75 -7.40 -5.82 -3.71
C ILE A 75 -7.75 -4.71 -4.70
N ARG A 76 -6.95 -4.57 -5.76
CA ARG A 76 -7.16 -3.51 -6.72
C ARG A 76 -8.47 -3.67 -7.48
N HIS A 77 -8.78 -4.89 -7.93
CA HIS A 77 -10.04 -5.12 -8.65
C HIS A 77 -11.25 -4.93 -7.75
N TYR A 78 -11.13 -5.36 -6.50
CA TYR A 78 -12.22 -5.18 -5.54
C TYR A 78 -12.52 -3.70 -5.34
N TYR A 79 -11.48 -2.89 -5.15
CA TYR A 79 -11.65 -1.47 -4.96
C TYR A 79 -12.19 -0.79 -6.21
N ASP A 80 -11.70 -1.22 -7.37
CA ASP A 80 -12.13 -0.64 -8.63
C ASP A 80 -13.62 -0.87 -8.87
N GLU A 81 -14.11 -2.05 -8.50
CA GLU A 81 -15.51 -2.40 -8.70
C GLU A 81 -16.45 -1.82 -7.65
N ARG A 82 -15.96 -1.67 -6.43
CA ARG A 82 -16.84 -1.36 -5.30
C ARG A 82 -16.54 -0.05 -4.61
N SER A 83 -15.41 0.56 -4.90
CA SER A 83 -14.96 1.82 -4.27
C SER A 83 -14.80 1.70 -2.76
N ILE A 84 -14.65 0.49 -2.27
CA ILE A 84 -14.33 0.24 -0.86
C ILE A 84 -13.23 -0.82 -0.81
N GLN A 85 -12.55 -0.88 0.31
CA GLN A 85 -11.46 -1.83 0.49
C GLN A 85 -11.99 -3.22 0.75
N ALA A 86 -11.29 -4.22 0.22
CA ALA A 86 -11.55 -5.60 0.56
C ALA A 86 -11.13 -5.83 2.01
N GLN A 87 -11.94 -6.57 2.74
CA GLN A 87 -11.61 -6.95 4.10
C GLN A 87 -10.99 -8.34 4.11
N VAL A 88 -10.37 -8.70 5.23
CA VAL A 88 -9.72 -10.00 5.32
C VAL A 88 -10.69 -11.14 5.02
N ARG A 89 -11.93 -11.02 5.48
CA ARG A 89 -12.92 -12.08 5.22
C ARG A 89 -13.22 -12.24 3.74
N ASP A 90 -13.17 -11.15 2.98
CA ASP A 90 -13.37 -11.21 1.52
C ASP A 90 -12.21 -11.94 0.87
N MET A 91 -11.01 -11.69 1.35
CA MET A 91 -9.82 -12.35 0.83
C MET A 91 -9.84 -13.83 1.14
N ILE A 92 -10.20 -14.19 2.38
CA ILE A 92 -10.27 -15.59 2.77
C ILE A 92 -11.26 -16.34 1.90
N ARG A 93 -12.44 -15.75 1.69
CA ARG A 93 -13.46 -16.38 0.85
C ARG A 93 -12.95 -16.64 -0.55
N HIS A 94 -12.32 -15.62 -1.14
CA HIS A 94 -11.82 -15.73 -2.50
C HIS A 94 -10.67 -16.74 -2.61
N PHE A 95 -9.69 -16.63 -1.71
CA PHE A 95 -8.49 -17.44 -1.86
C PHE A 95 -8.65 -18.86 -1.35
N ARG A 96 -9.66 -19.10 -0.51
CA ARG A 96 -10.00 -20.48 -0.18
C ARG A 96 -10.40 -21.25 -1.43
N GLU A 97 -11.14 -20.62 -2.31
CA GLU A 97 -11.50 -21.25 -3.58
C GLU A 97 -10.32 -21.29 -4.54
N ALA A 98 -9.59 -20.20 -4.65
CA ALA A 98 -8.53 -20.11 -5.64
C ALA A 98 -7.31 -20.96 -5.28
N TRP A 99 -6.94 -21.01 -4.01
CA TRP A 99 -5.72 -21.69 -3.56
C TRP A 99 -5.98 -22.91 -2.70
N GLY A 100 -7.22 -23.13 -2.26
CA GLY A 100 -7.53 -24.18 -1.32
C GLY A 100 -7.46 -23.68 0.12
N PRO A 101 -8.02 -24.45 1.08
CA PRO A 101 -8.13 -23.99 2.46
C PRO A 101 -6.80 -23.89 3.18
N GLU A 102 -5.76 -24.57 2.70
CA GLU A 102 -4.47 -24.53 3.38
C GLU A 102 -3.75 -23.20 3.19
N HIS A 103 -4.01 -22.51 2.08
CA HIS A 103 -3.43 -21.20 1.81
C HIS A 103 -4.47 -20.10 1.92
N GLY A 104 -5.72 -20.38 1.64
CA GLY A 104 -6.77 -19.39 1.71
C GLY A 104 -7.36 -19.29 3.11
N ASN A 105 -6.56 -18.87 4.06
CA ASN A 105 -7.02 -18.75 5.44
C ASN A 105 -6.33 -17.55 6.10
N ASN A 106 -6.86 -17.19 7.26
CA ASN A 106 -6.40 -16.00 7.96
C ASN A 106 -4.91 -16.06 8.30
N HIS A 107 -4.48 -17.19 8.82
CA HIS A 107 -3.09 -17.34 9.25
C HIS A 107 -2.12 -17.20 8.08
N TYR A 108 -2.40 -17.89 6.99
CA TYR A 108 -1.53 -17.89 5.84
C TYR A 108 -1.43 -16.49 5.22
N LEU A 109 -2.58 -15.80 5.11
CA LEU A 109 -2.59 -14.45 4.55
C LEU A 109 -1.80 -13.47 5.42
N HIS A 110 -1.87 -13.64 6.74
CA HIS A 110 -1.08 -12.77 7.62
C HIS A 110 0.41 -13.11 7.56
N ASP A 111 0.76 -14.35 7.28
CA ASP A 111 2.15 -14.70 7.06
C ASP A 111 2.68 -14.12 5.74
N LEU A 112 1.84 -14.06 4.72
CA LEU A 112 2.24 -13.42 3.46
C LEU A 112 2.50 -11.92 3.63
N PHE A 113 1.76 -11.28 4.53
CA PHE A 113 1.87 -9.84 4.75
C PHE A 113 2.12 -9.58 6.23
N PRO A 114 3.36 -9.81 6.69
CA PRO A 114 3.63 -9.79 8.13
C PRO A 114 3.62 -8.40 8.76
N MET A 115 3.68 -7.35 7.96
CA MET A 115 3.73 -6.00 8.49
C MET A 115 2.33 -5.38 8.52
N GLY A 116 1.45 -5.97 9.30
CA GLY A 116 0.11 -5.44 9.49
C GLY A 116 -1.01 -6.27 8.88
N GLY A 117 -0.67 -7.35 8.17
CA GLY A 117 -1.68 -8.24 7.61
C GLY A 117 -2.06 -7.91 6.19
N PRO A 118 -2.88 -8.77 5.59
CA PRO A 118 -3.20 -8.63 4.16
C PRO A 118 -4.02 -7.39 3.84
N GLN A 119 -4.80 -6.88 4.79
CA GLN A 119 -5.56 -5.67 4.51
C GLN A 119 -4.66 -4.45 4.58
N LYS A 120 -3.95 -4.25 5.68
CA LYS A 120 -3.14 -3.04 5.83
C LYS A 120 -1.93 -3.06 4.92
N GLN A 121 -1.08 -4.07 5.05
CA GLN A 121 0.11 -4.14 4.20
C GLN A 121 -0.27 -4.37 2.75
N GLY A 122 -1.28 -5.20 2.49
CA GLY A 122 -1.75 -5.41 1.14
C GLY A 122 -2.18 -4.11 0.49
N ASN A 123 -2.92 -3.26 1.20
CA ASN A 123 -3.36 -1.98 0.66
C ASN A 123 -2.20 -1.04 0.41
N ARG A 124 -1.20 -1.01 1.27
CA ARG A 124 -0.03 -0.16 1.03
C ARG A 124 0.68 -0.56 -0.26
N VAL A 125 0.87 -1.86 -0.44
CA VAL A 125 1.59 -2.36 -1.62
C VAL A 125 0.72 -2.26 -2.86
N ALA A 126 -0.58 -2.48 -2.73
CA ALA A 126 -1.52 -2.43 -3.84
C ALA A 126 -1.90 -1.01 -4.26
N GLY A 127 -1.43 -0.01 -3.53
CA GLY A 127 -1.68 1.38 -3.90
C GLY A 127 -3.09 1.85 -3.64
N ILE A 128 -3.71 1.36 -2.58
CA ILE A 128 -5.01 1.85 -2.15
C ILE A 128 -4.77 2.83 -1.00
N ARG A 129 -5.35 4.02 -1.11
CA ARG A 129 -5.17 5.04 -0.08
C ARG A 129 -5.76 4.59 1.24
N LYS A 130 -5.20 5.12 2.32
CA LYS A 130 -5.78 4.90 3.64
C LYS A 130 -7.13 5.58 3.70
N THR A 131 -8.14 4.87 4.19
CA THR A 131 -9.47 5.44 4.31
C THR A 131 -9.61 6.11 5.66
N LYS A 132 -10.62 6.98 5.75
CA LYS A 132 -10.87 7.69 7.01
C LYS A 132 -11.27 6.76 8.14
N GLY A 133 -11.83 5.61 7.82
CA GLY A 133 -12.26 4.67 8.84
C GLY A 133 -11.18 3.74 9.33
N GLU A 134 -9.96 3.89 8.80
CA GLU A 134 -8.86 3.01 9.18
C GLU A 134 -8.03 3.67 10.24
N HIS A 135 -8.33 3.41 11.44
CA HIS A 135 -7.56 3.99 12.54
C HIS A 135 -7.14 2.94 13.54
#